data_e097b834f195053fe8726eb6eeeebd87
#
_entry.id   e097b834f195053fe8726eb6eeeebd87
#
_cell.length_a   1.000
_cell.length_b   1.000
_cell.length_c   1.000
_cell.angle_alpha   90.00
_cell.angle_beta   90.00
_cell.angle_gamma   90.00
#
_symmetry.space_group_name_H-M   'P 1'
#
loop_
_entity.id
_entity.type
_entity.pdbx_description
1 polymer ?
#
loop_
_entity_poly.entity_id
_entity_poly.type
_entity_poly.pdbx_seq_one_letter_code
_entity_poly.pdbx_strand_id
1 'polypeptide(L)'
;MQPSTVAIIITVIAIVLYVTEIIPLPVTAVSACLLMGICGVTTYARSFSGFSNDILMMSAGMIIVGDTLFATGAARLIGTRIVRLFGRSERLFIGATVLITATLSAFLSNTATAAMMIPVMASAVAASNGRLSKRNTYMAVGFASIAGGGCTLIGSTPQLLAQGILEEGGYPACGFFDYAAAGIPKVLILLAYFLTVGYWLGKRVFDFEESQDPIPANSGGEEQSERLTPKMLISILILCGCVLGFILGLWTLGTVAMLGAVLCVVTRCVDLKELFRNLDWGTIVLVAGSIGFANCLDDSGAGQVIAGAIMNLVGRSVPPLLLFAIFGLLAVIAGNIMTHTATAAILLPIIVFIAGDIGFDPRAAAMIVVIFTNVTYSTPIMTPAATLTLQAGYRFRDYIRVGGLLNVISYLATVALLPLLFEF
;
A
#
# COMPACT_ATOMS: atom_id res chain seq x y z
N MET A 1 -36.19 8.89 9.70
CA MET A 1 -35.04 9.73 9.28
C MET A 1 -34.84 9.51 7.79
N GLN A 2 -34.36 10.53 7.07
CA GLN A 2 -34.01 10.32 5.66
C GLN A 2 -32.83 9.33 5.56
N PRO A 3 -32.80 8.45 4.55
CA PRO A 3 -31.71 7.49 4.40
C PRO A 3 -30.31 8.13 4.36
N SER A 4 -30.18 9.29 3.72
CA SER A 4 -28.93 10.08 3.70
C SER A 4 -28.47 10.53 5.08
N THR A 5 -29.39 10.96 5.95
CA THR A 5 -29.05 11.37 7.33
C THR A 5 -28.52 10.19 8.16
N VAL A 6 -29.18 9.03 8.04
CA VAL A 6 -28.73 7.80 8.73
C VAL A 6 -27.36 7.38 8.21
N ALA A 7 -27.17 7.40 6.89
CA ALA A 7 -25.89 7.09 6.27
C ALA A 7 -24.77 8.03 6.74
N ILE A 8 -25.02 9.34 6.84
CA ILE A 8 -24.02 10.31 7.33
C ILE A 8 -23.65 10.00 8.79
N ILE A 9 -24.61 9.67 9.66
CA ILE A 9 -24.33 9.32 11.06
C ILE A 9 -23.45 8.07 11.12
N ILE A 10 -23.79 7.02 10.37
CA ILE A 10 -22.97 5.78 10.31
C ILE A 10 -21.58 6.09 9.76
N THR A 11 -21.48 6.97 8.75
CA THR A 11 -20.20 7.40 8.17
C THR A 11 -19.32 8.11 9.21
N VAL A 12 -19.88 9.04 9.97
CA VAL A 12 -19.15 9.74 11.04
C VAL A 12 -18.64 8.75 12.09
N ILE A 13 -19.48 7.79 12.50
CA ILE A 13 -19.08 6.72 13.43
C ILE A 13 -17.95 5.88 12.82
N ALA A 14 -18.08 5.46 11.56
CA ALA A 14 -17.06 4.69 10.86
C ALA A 14 -15.73 5.46 10.76
N ILE A 15 -15.77 6.76 10.44
CA ILE A 15 -14.58 7.62 10.41
C ILE A 15 -13.90 7.64 11.79
N VAL A 16 -14.66 7.85 12.87
CA VAL A 16 -14.11 7.85 14.24
C VAL A 16 -13.44 6.50 14.55
N LEU A 17 -14.07 5.39 14.19
CA LEU A 17 -13.52 4.05 14.40
C LEU A 17 -12.28 3.79 13.54
N TYR A 18 -12.24 4.27 12.29
CA TYR A 18 -11.05 4.19 11.44
C TYR A 18 -9.89 5.03 11.97
N VAL A 19 -10.18 6.23 12.52
CA VAL A 19 -9.15 7.12 13.08
C VAL A 19 -8.59 6.58 14.40
N THR A 20 -9.47 6.06 15.26
CA THR A 20 -9.08 5.59 16.60
C THR A 20 -8.53 4.18 16.62
N GLU A 21 -8.84 3.38 15.57
CA GLU A 21 -8.47 1.96 15.47
C GLU A 21 -8.80 1.13 16.74
N ILE A 22 -9.83 1.56 17.53
CA ILE A 22 -10.28 0.85 18.74
C ILE A 22 -10.74 -0.58 18.38
N ILE A 23 -11.31 -0.74 17.19
CA ILE A 23 -11.63 -2.06 16.62
C ILE A 23 -10.85 -2.21 15.28
N PRO A 24 -10.50 -3.45 14.89
CA PRO A 24 -9.77 -3.69 13.65
C PRO A 24 -10.49 -3.10 12.44
N LEU A 25 -9.74 -2.51 11.50
CA LEU A 25 -10.29 -1.87 10.30
C LEU A 25 -11.26 -2.77 9.50
N PRO A 26 -10.99 -4.08 9.30
CA PRO A 26 -11.93 -4.97 8.61
C PRO A 26 -13.28 -5.08 9.33
N VAL A 27 -13.25 -5.10 10.66
CA VAL A 27 -14.47 -5.17 11.48
C VAL A 27 -15.28 -3.87 11.36
N THR A 28 -14.59 -2.72 11.36
CA THR A 28 -15.21 -1.41 11.12
C THR A 28 -15.93 -1.36 9.77
N ALA A 29 -15.26 -1.80 8.69
CA ALA A 29 -15.83 -1.83 7.34
C ALA A 29 -17.10 -2.68 7.26
N VAL A 30 -17.02 -3.92 7.76
CA VAL A 30 -18.18 -4.84 7.75
C VAL A 30 -19.30 -4.34 8.65
N SER A 31 -18.98 -3.79 9.82
CA SER A 31 -19.98 -3.23 10.74
C SER A 31 -20.71 -2.05 10.12
N ALA A 32 -20.02 -1.18 9.39
CA ALA A 32 -20.64 -0.10 8.65
C ALA A 32 -21.63 -0.62 7.58
N CYS A 33 -21.23 -1.60 6.77
CA CYS A 33 -22.11 -2.27 5.80
C CYS A 33 -23.35 -2.88 6.47
N LEU A 34 -23.13 -3.59 7.58
CA LEU A 34 -24.21 -4.24 8.33
C LEU A 34 -25.21 -3.22 8.87
N LEU A 35 -24.72 -2.14 9.49
CA LEU A 35 -25.56 -1.06 10.00
C LEU A 35 -26.35 -0.36 8.90
N MET A 36 -25.74 -0.11 7.73
CA MET A 36 -26.44 0.46 6.57
C MET A 36 -27.62 -0.43 6.13
N GLY A 37 -27.40 -1.76 6.06
CA GLY A 37 -28.46 -2.73 5.73
C GLY A 37 -29.55 -2.80 6.81
N ILE A 38 -29.19 -2.92 8.09
CA ILE A 38 -30.14 -3.00 9.22
C ILE A 38 -31.00 -1.73 9.33
N CYS A 39 -30.40 -0.57 9.14
CA CYS A 39 -31.12 0.70 9.20
C CYS A 39 -31.94 0.99 7.93
N GLY A 40 -31.97 0.08 6.95
CA GLY A 40 -32.74 0.25 5.71
C GLY A 40 -32.24 1.37 4.79
N VAL A 41 -30.96 1.73 4.89
CA VAL A 41 -30.33 2.72 4.00
C VAL A 41 -30.26 2.17 2.58
N THR A 42 -29.89 0.90 2.46
CA THR A 42 -29.85 0.13 1.21
C THR A 42 -30.18 -1.34 1.47
N THR A 43 -30.21 -2.17 0.42
CA THR A 43 -30.43 -3.60 0.57
C THR A 43 -29.18 -4.32 1.09
N TYR A 44 -29.36 -5.44 1.82
CA TYR A 44 -28.20 -6.27 2.25
C TYR A 44 -27.32 -6.73 1.09
N ALA A 45 -27.94 -7.11 -0.05
CA ALA A 45 -27.20 -7.52 -1.24
C ALA A 45 -26.26 -6.39 -1.72
N ARG A 46 -26.73 -5.16 -1.70
CA ARG A 46 -25.94 -4.01 -2.12
C ARG A 46 -24.87 -3.63 -1.09
N SER A 47 -25.21 -3.68 0.22
CA SER A 47 -24.22 -3.43 1.31
C SER A 47 -23.04 -4.38 1.27
N PHE A 48 -23.24 -5.63 0.82
CA PHE A 48 -22.21 -6.65 0.74
C PHE A 48 -21.75 -6.97 -0.68
N SER A 49 -22.08 -6.15 -1.68
CA SER A 49 -21.69 -6.36 -3.09
C SER A 49 -20.16 -6.42 -3.27
N GLY A 50 -19.41 -5.72 -2.45
CA GLY A 50 -17.95 -5.76 -2.48
C GLY A 50 -17.36 -7.16 -2.26
N PHE A 51 -18.09 -8.09 -1.63
CA PHE A 51 -17.66 -9.49 -1.47
C PHE A 51 -17.73 -10.32 -2.77
N SER A 52 -18.41 -9.85 -3.79
CA SER A 52 -18.47 -10.46 -5.13
C SER A 52 -17.77 -9.63 -6.21
N ASN A 53 -17.00 -8.61 -5.82
CA ASN A 53 -16.29 -7.72 -6.73
C ASN A 53 -15.04 -8.39 -7.32
N ASP A 54 -14.73 -8.14 -8.60
CA ASP A 54 -13.56 -8.70 -9.30
C ASP A 54 -12.22 -8.29 -8.64
N ILE A 55 -12.16 -7.08 -8.08
CA ILE A 55 -10.98 -6.58 -7.38
C ILE A 55 -10.68 -7.37 -6.09
N LEU A 56 -11.73 -7.86 -5.42
CA LEU A 56 -11.54 -8.75 -4.29
C LEU A 56 -10.87 -10.06 -4.69
N MET A 57 -11.34 -10.64 -5.81
CA MET A 57 -10.75 -11.87 -6.38
C MET A 57 -9.32 -11.62 -6.84
N MET A 58 -9.05 -10.47 -7.45
CA MET A 58 -7.69 -10.05 -7.81
C MET A 58 -6.81 -9.94 -6.57
N SER A 59 -7.28 -9.28 -5.52
CA SER A 59 -6.53 -9.11 -4.27
C SER A 59 -6.17 -10.45 -3.64
N ALA A 60 -7.16 -11.33 -3.47
CA ALA A 60 -6.95 -12.66 -2.91
C ALA A 60 -5.95 -13.49 -3.75
N GLY A 61 -6.15 -13.51 -5.07
CA GLY A 61 -5.26 -14.23 -5.99
C GLY A 61 -3.81 -13.73 -5.95
N MET A 62 -3.61 -12.41 -5.95
CA MET A 62 -2.26 -11.83 -5.93
C MET A 62 -1.56 -11.95 -4.57
N ILE A 63 -2.31 -11.92 -3.44
CA ILE A 63 -1.76 -12.26 -2.14
C ILE A 63 -1.20 -13.69 -2.16
N ILE A 64 -1.95 -14.64 -2.72
CA ILE A 64 -1.52 -16.05 -2.85
C ILE A 64 -0.26 -16.17 -3.71
N VAL A 65 -0.22 -15.52 -4.87
CA VAL A 65 0.95 -15.54 -5.76
C VAL A 65 2.15 -14.91 -5.07
N GLY A 66 1.96 -13.79 -4.35
CA GLY A 66 2.99 -13.11 -3.57
C GLY A 66 3.55 -13.99 -2.45
N ASP A 67 2.68 -14.58 -1.64
CA ASP A 67 3.08 -15.47 -0.54
C ASP A 67 3.81 -16.72 -1.07
N THR A 68 3.45 -17.20 -2.25
CA THR A 68 4.14 -18.31 -2.91
C THR A 68 5.61 -17.96 -3.25
N LEU A 69 5.88 -16.71 -3.67
CA LEU A 69 7.26 -16.26 -3.91
C LEU A 69 8.09 -16.21 -2.62
N PHE A 70 7.45 -15.88 -1.48
CA PHE A 70 8.12 -15.96 -0.19
C PHE A 70 8.34 -17.40 0.25
N ALA A 71 7.31 -18.25 0.19
CA ALA A 71 7.36 -19.64 0.60
C ALA A 71 8.40 -20.45 -0.21
N THR A 72 8.54 -20.19 -1.50
CA THR A 72 9.55 -20.82 -2.35
C THR A 72 10.97 -20.28 -2.13
N GLY A 73 11.11 -19.12 -1.49
CA GLY A 73 12.39 -18.42 -1.29
C GLY A 73 12.87 -17.62 -2.51
N ALA A 74 12.07 -17.52 -3.58
CA ALA A 74 12.44 -16.79 -4.79
C ALA A 74 12.75 -15.31 -4.52
N ALA A 75 11.89 -14.64 -3.77
CA ALA A 75 12.08 -13.24 -3.38
C ALA A 75 13.36 -13.03 -2.54
N ARG A 76 13.64 -13.95 -1.61
CA ARG A 76 14.85 -13.93 -0.77
C ARG A 76 16.14 -14.12 -1.60
N LEU A 77 16.12 -15.03 -2.56
CA LEU A 77 17.27 -15.28 -3.45
C LEU A 77 17.63 -14.02 -4.26
N ILE A 78 16.62 -13.32 -4.79
CA ILE A 78 16.82 -12.07 -5.52
C ILE A 78 17.45 -11.03 -4.58
N GLY A 79 16.89 -10.82 -3.40
CA GLY A 79 17.39 -9.87 -2.41
C GLY A 79 18.85 -10.13 -2.02
N THR A 80 19.19 -11.37 -1.66
CA THR A 80 20.55 -11.72 -1.20
C THR A 80 21.62 -11.58 -2.27
N ARG A 81 21.34 -11.94 -3.52
CA ARG A 81 22.33 -11.82 -4.61
C ARG A 81 22.71 -10.37 -4.87
N ILE A 82 21.73 -9.46 -4.90
CA ILE A 82 21.98 -8.06 -5.22
C ILE A 82 22.67 -7.35 -4.05
N VAL A 83 22.27 -7.65 -2.81
CA VAL A 83 22.95 -7.14 -1.60
C VAL A 83 24.44 -7.50 -1.60
N ARG A 84 24.78 -8.73 -2.00
CA ARG A 84 26.18 -9.20 -2.03
C ARG A 84 27.02 -8.43 -3.05
N LEU A 85 26.43 -8.00 -4.16
CA LEU A 85 27.13 -7.23 -5.21
C LEU A 85 27.51 -5.81 -4.74
N PHE A 86 26.70 -5.20 -3.88
CA PHE A 86 26.85 -3.79 -3.50
C PHE A 86 27.38 -3.56 -2.07
N GLY A 87 27.69 -4.61 -1.31
CA GLY A 87 28.14 -4.55 0.10
C GLY A 87 29.51 -3.88 0.36
N ARG A 88 30.18 -3.37 -0.67
CA ARG A 88 31.49 -2.69 -0.54
C ARG A 88 31.41 -1.27 0.00
N SER A 89 30.29 -0.57 -0.20
CA SER A 89 30.02 0.80 0.24
C SER A 89 28.65 0.88 0.89
N GLU A 90 28.56 1.44 2.10
CA GLU A 90 27.29 1.58 2.80
C GLU A 90 26.25 2.37 1.98
N ARG A 91 26.66 3.45 1.30
CA ARG A 91 25.77 4.22 0.44
C ARG A 91 25.22 3.41 -0.74
N LEU A 92 26.11 2.68 -1.45
CA LEU A 92 25.68 1.85 -2.57
C LEU A 92 24.80 0.69 -2.09
N PHE A 93 25.11 0.14 -0.92
CA PHE A 93 24.29 -0.89 -0.28
C PHE A 93 22.88 -0.38 0.03
N ILE A 94 22.75 0.81 0.61
CA ILE A 94 21.45 1.44 0.87
C ILE A 94 20.70 1.71 -0.43
N GLY A 95 21.38 2.25 -1.44
CA GLY A 95 20.78 2.50 -2.76
C GLY A 95 20.26 1.21 -3.42
N ALA A 96 21.06 0.15 -3.41
CA ALA A 96 20.64 -1.16 -3.92
C ALA A 96 19.45 -1.72 -3.11
N THR A 97 19.49 -1.58 -1.77
CA THR A 97 18.39 -1.97 -0.89
C THR A 97 17.10 -1.24 -1.25
N VAL A 98 17.15 0.08 -1.46
CA VAL A 98 15.99 0.87 -1.87
C VAL A 98 15.41 0.35 -3.19
N LEU A 99 16.25 0.15 -4.21
CA LEU A 99 15.78 -0.28 -5.52
C LEU A 99 15.17 -1.69 -5.48
N ILE A 100 15.81 -2.62 -4.79
CA ILE A 100 15.33 -4.00 -4.70
C ILE A 100 14.03 -4.06 -3.92
N THR A 101 14.01 -3.42 -2.74
CA THR A 101 12.82 -3.42 -1.89
C THR A 101 11.65 -2.78 -2.63
N ALA A 102 11.86 -1.64 -3.31
CA ALA A 102 10.82 -1.01 -4.09
C ALA A 102 10.34 -1.89 -5.26
N THR A 103 11.26 -2.53 -5.99
CA THR A 103 10.90 -3.42 -7.10
C THR A 103 10.09 -4.63 -6.61
N LEU A 104 10.51 -5.27 -5.54
CA LEU A 104 9.77 -6.39 -4.96
C LEU A 104 8.40 -5.95 -4.43
N SER A 105 8.35 -4.83 -3.72
CA SER A 105 7.12 -4.31 -3.15
C SER A 105 6.12 -3.80 -4.19
N ALA A 106 6.54 -3.51 -5.40
CA ALA A 106 5.63 -3.21 -6.50
C ALA A 106 4.71 -4.39 -6.86
N PHE A 107 5.14 -5.62 -6.59
CA PHE A 107 4.40 -6.84 -6.92
C PHE A 107 3.97 -7.67 -5.69
N LEU A 108 4.48 -7.32 -4.52
CA LEU A 108 4.26 -8.00 -3.25
C LEU A 108 3.75 -7.00 -2.21
N SER A 109 3.10 -7.47 -1.15
CA SER A 109 2.66 -6.56 -0.10
C SER A 109 3.84 -5.85 0.57
N ASN A 110 3.66 -4.59 0.95
CA ASN A 110 4.69 -3.78 1.63
C ASN A 110 5.21 -4.46 2.89
N THR A 111 4.31 -5.02 3.69
CA THR A 111 4.64 -5.68 4.96
C THR A 111 5.47 -6.93 4.74
N ALA A 112 5.05 -7.80 3.82
CA ALA A 112 5.77 -9.03 3.51
C ALA A 112 7.16 -8.72 2.93
N THR A 113 7.26 -7.72 2.05
CA THR A 113 8.55 -7.28 1.49
C THR A 113 9.48 -6.77 2.58
N ALA A 114 9.01 -5.92 3.50
CA ALA A 114 9.83 -5.42 4.60
C ALA A 114 10.23 -6.55 5.56
N ALA A 115 9.29 -7.44 5.93
CA ALA A 115 9.56 -8.58 6.80
C ALA A 115 10.62 -9.53 6.24
N MET A 116 10.66 -9.70 4.92
CA MET A 116 11.69 -10.50 4.25
C MET A 116 13.03 -9.76 4.15
N MET A 117 13.01 -8.47 3.79
CA MET A 117 14.25 -7.72 3.54
C MET A 117 15.02 -7.41 4.83
N ILE A 118 14.34 -7.21 5.96
CA ILE A 118 15.00 -6.91 7.25
C ILE A 118 15.98 -8.02 7.67
N PRO A 119 15.62 -9.33 7.71
CA PRO A 119 16.57 -10.38 8.01
C PRO A 119 17.70 -10.50 6.98
N VAL A 120 17.44 -10.25 5.68
CA VAL A 120 18.47 -10.22 4.64
C VAL A 120 19.47 -9.12 4.91
N MET A 121 19.00 -7.91 5.27
CA MET A 121 19.85 -6.79 5.65
C MET A 121 20.63 -7.08 6.94
N ALA A 122 20.00 -7.69 7.94
CA ALA A 122 20.64 -8.07 9.18
C ALA A 122 21.82 -9.03 8.93
N SER A 123 21.62 -10.04 8.09
CA SER A 123 22.67 -10.99 7.71
C SER A 123 23.82 -10.29 6.99
N ALA A 124 23.53 -9.36 6.07
CA ALA A 124 24.55 -8.59 5.36
C ALA A 124 25.34 -7.67 6.29
N VAL A 125 24.65 -6.99 7.23
CA VAL A 125 25.29 -6.15 8.24
C VAL A 125 26.22 -6.99 9.12
N ALA A 126 25.79 -8.15 9.61
CA ALA A 126 26.59 -9.06 10.42
C ALA A 126 27.86 -9.53 9.69
N ALA A 127 27.74 -9.85 8.38
CA ALA A 127 28.85 -10.28 7.54
C ALA A 127 29.79 -9.14 7.12
N SER A 128 29.45 -7.88 7.39
CA SER A 128 30.18 -6.71 6.89
C SER A 128 31.41 -6.31 7.72
N ASN A 129 31.63 -6.93 8.87
CA ASN A 129 32.68 -6.56 9.83
C ASN A 129 32.64 -5.07 10.21
N GLY A 130 31.44 -4.55 10.51
CA GLY A 130 31.23 -3.16 10.96
C GLY A 130 31.20 -2.10 9.84
N ARG A 131 31.24 -2.50 8.55
CA ARG A 131 31.17 -1.56 7.42
C ARG A 131 29.74 -1.10 7.12
N LEU A 132 28.74 -1.89 7.47
CA LEU A 132 27.33 -1.63 7.31
C LEU A 132 26.65 -1.53 8.68
N SER A 133 25.58 -0.74 8.79
CA SER A 133 24.85 -0.48 10.02
C SER A 133 23.35 -0.74 9.83
N LYS A 134 22.72 -1.42 10.80
CA LYS A 134 21.26 -1.63 10.83
C LYS A 134 20.51 -0.30 10.84
N ARG A 135 20.99 0.64 11.67
CA ARG A 135 20.38 1.96 11.86
C ARG A 135 20.36 2.83 10.59
N ASN A 136 21.29 2.62 9.64
CA ASN A 136 21.30 3.37 8.39
C ASN A 136 20.47 2.68 7.30
N THR A 137 20.12 1.40 7.45
CA THR A 137 19.57 0.56 6.38
C THR A 137 18.08 0.25 6.56
N TYR A 138 17.63 -0.06 7.80
CA TYR A 138 16.27 -0.57 8.01
C TYR A 138 15.17 0.44 7.68
N MET A 139 15.37 1.73 8.00
CA MET A 139 14.42 2.78 7.64
C MET A 139 14.27 2.89 6.12
N ALA A 140 15.37 2.73 5.37
CA ALA A 140 15.34 2.70 3.92
C ALA A 140 14.52 1.52 3.37
N VAL A 141 14.56 0.34 4.01
CA VAL A 141 13.71 -0.81 3.66
C VAL A 141 12.23 -0.46 3.82
N GLY A 142 11.84 0.05 5.00
CA GLY A 142 10.44 0.41 5.27
C GLY A 142 9.90 1.44 4.28
N PHE A 143 10.66 2.50 4.04
CA PHE A 143 10.24 3.56 3.11
C PHE A 143 10.24 3.10 1.65
N ALA A 144 11.19 2.27 1.26
CA ALA A 144 11.25 1.72 -0.09
C ALA A 144 10.11 0.74 -0.37
N SER A 145 9.66 -0.03 0.63
CA SER A 145 8.49 -0.89 0.46
C SER A 145 7.22 -0.07 0.22
N ILE A 146 7.03 1.05 0.92
CA ILE A 146 5.90 1.95 0.72
C ILE A 146 5.95 2.60 -0.68
N ALA A 147 7.10 3.18 -1.04
CA ALA A 147 7.25 3.85 -2.33
C ALA A 147 7.07 2.87 -3.50
N GLY A 148 7.63 1.66 -3.38
CA GLY A 148 7.51 0.59 -4.37
C GLY A 148 6.09 0.08 -4.51
N GLY A 149 5.39 -0.16 -3.38
CA GLY A 149 3.98 -0.54 -3.39
C GLY A 149 3.08 0.49 -4.08
N GLY A 150 3.51 1.75 -4.14
CA GLY A 150 2.83 2.80 -4.89
C GLY A 150 3.03 2.76 -6.42
N CYS A 151 3.73 1.76 -6.98
CA CYS A 151 4.03 1.70 -8.43
C CYS A 151 3.04 0.87 -9.24
N THR A 152 2.29 -0.03 -8.64
CA THR A 152 1.34 -0.91 -9.35
C THR A 152 0.01 -0.97 -8.63
N LEU A 153 -1.00 -1.46 -9.30
CA LEU A 153 -2.35 -1.60 -8.75
C LEU A 153 -2.41 -2.53 -7.52
N ILE A 154 -1.55 -3.53 -7.44
CA ILE A 154 -1.57 -4.57 -6.39
C ILE A 154 -0.58 -4.31 -5.24
N GLY A 155 0.30 -3.33 -5.38
CA GLY A 155 1.39 -3.11 -4.43
C GLY A 155 0.92 -2.63 -3.05
N SER A 156 -0.25 -1.98 -2.95
CA SER A 156 -0.81 -1.60 -1.65
C SER A 156 -2.34 -1.54 -1.65
N THR A 157 -2.94 -1.71 -0.47
CA THR A 157 -4.39 -1.76 -0.27
C THR A 157 -5.15 -0.50 -0.74
N PRO A 158 -4.65 0.74 -0.61
CA PRO A 158 -5.33 1.93 -1.12
C PRO A 158 -5.66 1.88 -2.62
N GLN A 159 -4.78 1.31 -3.46
CA GLN A 159 -5.04 1.14 -4.89
C GLN A 159 -6.21 0.18 -5.15
N LEU A 160 -6.28 -0.91 -4.40
CA LEU A 160 -7.36 -1.89 -4.49
C LEU A 160 -8.70 -1.28 -4.08
N LEU A 161 -8.71 -0.46 -3.03
CA LEU A 161 -9.92 0.27 -2.60
C LEU A 161 -10.38 1.24 -3.68
N ALA A 162 -9.47 2.04 -4.24
CA ALA A 162 -9.78 2.98 -5.30
C ALA A 162 -10.38 2.27 -6.51
N GLN A 163 -9.75 1.19 -6.94
CA GLN A 163 -10.21 0.39 -8.08
C GLN A 163 -11.62 -0.16 -7.85
N GLY A 164 -11.87 -0.76 -6.68
CA GLY A 164 -13.18 -1.32 -6.36
C GLY A 164 -14.29 -0.26 -6.31
N ILE A 165 -14.01 0.92 -5.75
CA ILE A 165 -14.96 2.04 -5.70
C ILE A 165 -15.26 2.57 -7.10
N LEU A 166 -14.25 2.67 -7.96
CA LEU A 166 -14.41 3.11 -9.35
C LEU A 166 -15.28 2.12 -10.16
N GLU A 167 -14.97 0.82 -10.07
CA GLU A 167 -15.72 -0.21 -10.79
C GLU A 167 -17.19 -0.27 -10.38
N GLU A 168 -17.47 -0.24 -9.08
CA GLU A 168 -18.85 -0.24 -8.57
C GLU A 168 -19.60 1.05 -8.91
N GLY A 169 -18.91 2.19 -8.97
CA GLY A 169 -19.46 3.46 -9.43
C GLY A 169 -19.67 3.55 -10.95
N GLY A 170 -19.29 2.51 -11.71
CA GLY A 170 -19.37 2.51 -13.16
C GLY A 170 -18.34 3.42 -13.85
N TYR A 171 -17.30 3.82 -13.15
CA TYR A 171 -16.21 4.64 -13.70
C TYR A 171 -15.14 3.78 -14.36
N PRO A 172 -14.34 4.35 -15.29
CA PRO A 172 -13.23 3.64 -15.90
C PRO A 172 -12.24 3.10 -14.85
N ALA A 173 -11.89 1.84 -14.97
CA ALA A 173 -10.92 1.19 -14.11
C ALA A 173 -9.49 1.71 -14.37
N CYS A 174 -8.62 1.68 -13.35
CA CYS A 174 -7.20 1.97 -13.52
C CYS A 174 -6.49 0.78 -14.16
N GLY A 175 -5.57 1.05 -15.07
CA GLY A 175 -4.66 0.04 -15.59
C GLY A 175 -3.64 -0.41 -14.53
N PHE A 176 -3.07 -1.59 -14.72
CA PHE A 176 -2.16 -2.20 -13.75
C PHE A 176 -0.95 -1.31 -13.41
N PHE A 177 -0.40 -0.59 -14.39
CA PHE A 177 0.76 0.29 -14.25
C PHE A 177 0.44 1.79 -14.25
N ASP A 178 -0.81 2.21 -14.19
CA ASP A 178 -1.16 3.63 -14.20
C ASP A 178 -0.52 4.39 -13.02
N TYR A 179 -0.43 3.72 -11.88
CA TYR A 179 0.25 4.27 -10.70
C TYR A 179 1.76 4.41 -10.87
N ALA A 180 2.39 3.70 -11.83
CA ALA A 180 3.83 3.76 -12.05
C ALA A 180 4.30 5.16 -12.48
N ALA A 181 3.46 5.90 -13.19
CA ALA A 181 3.76 7.26 -13.65
C ALA A 181 4.08 8.22 -12.47
N ALA A 182 3.43 8.04 -11.32
CA ALA A 182 3.74 8.78 -10.10
C ALA A 182 4.66 7.98 -9.15
N GLY A 183 4.57 6.65 -9.15
CA GLY A 183 5.32 5.76 -8.26
C GLY A 183 6.81 5.75 -8.56
N ILE A 184 7.20 5.60 -9.83
CA ILE A 184 8.62 5.58 -10.23
C ILE A 184 9.34 6.88 -9.83
N PRO A 185 8.84 8.09 -10.14
CA PRO A 185 9.44 9.33 -9.64
C PRO A 185 9.63 9.36 -8.12
N LYS A 186 8.65 8.86 -7.34
CA LYS A 186 8.76 8.78 -5.88
C LYS A 186 9.88 7.83 -5.44
N VAL A 187 10.03 6.69 -6.08
CA VAL A 187 11.14 5.76 -5.79
C VAL A 187 12.49 6.41 -6.13
N LEU A 188 12.58 7.17 -7.21
CA LEU A 188 13.80 7.89 -7.58
C LEU A 188 14.12 9.02 -6.59
N ILE A 189 13.11 9.76 -6.13
CA ILE A 189 13.26 10.78 -5.06
C ILE A 189 13.76 10.12 -3.78
N LEU A 190 13.15 9.00 -3.37
CA LEU A 190 13.56 8.24 -2.20
C LEU A 190 15.01 7.76 -2.33
N LEU A 191 15.39 7.21 -3.49
CA LEU A 191 16.74 6.77 -3.79
C LEU A 191 17.74 7.93 -3.67
N ALA A 192 17.47 9.04 -4.34
CA ALA A 192 18.30 10.23 -4.28
C ALA A 192 18.42 10.77 -2.84
N TYR A 193 17.30 10.76 -2.10
CA TYR A 193 17.27 11.18 -0.70
C TYR A 193 18.20 10.32 0.16
N PHE A 194 18.08 9.01 0.12
CA PHE A 194 18.93 8.12 0.93
C PHE A 194 20.39 8.03 0.47
N LEU A 195 20.68 8.37 -0.77
CA LEU A 195 22.06 8.48 -1.25
C LEU A 195 22.73 9.80 -0.87
N THR A 196 21.96 10.83 -0.51
CA THR A 196 22.46 12.20 -0.25
C THR A 196 22.08 12.68 1.14
N VAL A 197 21.01 13.47 1.24
CA VAL A 197 20.55 14.16 2.45
C VAL A 197 20.14 13.17 3.53
N GLY A 198 19.39 12.15 3.20
CA GLY A 198 18.90 11.15 4.16
C GLY A 198 20.03 10.36 4.81
N TYR A 199 21.06 10.00 4.04
CA TYR A 199 22.25 9.34 4.58
C TYR A 199 23.01 10.24 5.55
N TRP A 200 23.24 11.51 5.17
CA TRP A 200 23.91 12.47 6.02
C TRP A 200 23.10 12.77 7.30
N LEU A 201 21.79 12.92 7.15
CA LEU A 201 20.89 13.19 8.26
C LEU A 201 20.81 11.99 9.22
N GLY A 202 20.71 10.77 8.68
CA GLY A 202 20.70 9.53 9.46
C GLY A 202 21.92 9.39 10.35
N LYS A 203 23.13 9.67 9.82
CA LYS A 203 24.37 9.66 10.58
C LYS A 203 24.42 10.67 11.73
N ARG A 204 23.65 11.76 11.64
CA ARG A 204 23.59 12.80 12.69
C ARG A 204 22.46 12.59 13.69
N VAL A 205 21.34 12.01 13.22
CA VAL A 205 20.10 11.89 14.00
C VAL A 205 20.06 10.59 14.79
N PHE A 206 20.57 9.49 14.21
CA PHE A 206 20.53 8.18 14.84
C PHE A 206 21.62 8.06 15.91
N ASP A 207 21.30 8.55 17.10
CA ASP A 207 22.16 8.54 18.28
C ASP A 207 21.67 7.48 19.28
N PHE A 208 21.69 6.21 18.86
CA PHE A 208 21.34 5.08 19.70
C PHE A 208 22.28 3.90 19.40
N GLU A 209 22.55 3.08 20.41
CA GLU A 209 23.23 1.81 20.22
C GLU A 209 22.33 0.86 19.44
N GLU A 210 22.88 0.20 18.43
CA GLU A 210 22.14 -0.81 17.68
C GLU A 210 21.74 -1.95 18.61
N SER A 211 20.46 -2.35 18.57
CA SER A 211 20.02 -3.49 19.35
C SER A 211 20.81 -4.73 18.94
N GLN A 212 21.46 -5.34 19.93
CA GLN A 212 22.24 -6.54 19.76
C GLN A 212 21.38 -7.81 19.81
N ASP A 213 20.04 -7.63 19.82
CA ASP A 213 19.15 -8.78 19.87
C ASP A 213 19.49 -9.76 18.78
N PRO A 214 19.76 -11.01 19.14
CA PRO A 214 19.98 -12.05 18.16
C PRO A 214 18.76 -12.10 17.25
N ILE A 215 18.99 -12.11 15.95
CA ILE A 215 17.94 -12.42 14.98
C ILE A 215 17.29 -13.71 15.49
N PRO A 216 15.95 -13.75 15.72
CA PRO A 216 15.33 -14.99 16.16
C PRO A 216 15.80 -16.11 15.24
N ALA A 217 16.41 -17.16 15.79
CA ALA A 217 16.99 -18.25 15.03
C ALA A 217 15.97 -18.93 14.09
N ASN A 218 14.67 -18.69 14.34
CA ASN A 218 13.56 -19.14 13.49
C ASN A 218 13.27 -18.27 12.26
N SER A 219 13.91 -17.09 12.08
CA SER A 219 13.87 -16.34 10.82
C SER A 219 14.96 -16.77 9.84
N GLY A 220 15.88 -17.60 10.27
CA GLY A 220 16.84 -18.35 9.47
C GLY A 220 16.37 -19.79 9.34
N GLY A 221 15.28 -20.03 8.59
CA GLY A 221 15.10 -21.38 8.04
C GLY A 221 16.39 -21.75 7.34
N GLU A 222 16.89 -22.95 7.63
CA GLU A 222 18.04 -23.69 7.09
C GLU A 222 18.79 -22.95 5.97
N GLU A 223 20.12 -23.05 5.90
CA GLU A 223 20.95 -22.68 4.73
C GLU A 223 20.34 -23.28 3.45
N GLN A 224 19.17 -22.77 3.08
CA GLN A 224 18.54 -23.17 1.83
C GLN A 224 19.41 -22.65 0.71
N SER A 225 19.95 -23.61 0.01
CA SER A 225 20.74 -23.56 -1.20
C SER A 225 20.56 -22.22 -1.94
N GLU A 226 21.66 -21.47 -2.12
CA GLU A 226 21.75 -20.29 -3.00
C GLU A 226 21.45 -20.62 -4.48
N ARG A 227 20.94 -21.80 -4.76
CA ARG A 227 20.63 -22.30 -6.10
C ARG A 227 19.15 -22.13 -6.40
N LEU A 228 18.86 -21.71 -7.60
CA LEU A 228 17.50 -21.68 -8.13
C LEU A 228 16.90 -23.09 -8.07
N THR A 229 15.84 -23.24 -7.28
CA THR A 229 15.05 -24.47 -7.25
C THR A 229 13.98 -24.44 -8.34
N PRO A 230 13.49 -25.59 -8.85
CA PRO A 230 12.40 -25.61 -9.81
C PRO A 230 11.14 -24.88 -9.30
N LYS A 231 10.84 -24.98 -8.01
CA LYS A 231 9.69 -24.28 -7.41
C LYS A 231 9.85 -22.74 -7.44
N MET A 232 11.05 -22.22 -7.18
CA MET A 232 11.34 -20.79 -7.31
C MET A 232 11.13 -20.32 -8.74
N LEU A 233 11.60 -21.07 -9.73
CA LEU A 233 11.43 -20.70 -11.13
C LEU A 233 9.95 -20.71 -11.53
N ILE A 234 9.20 -21.74 -11.13
CA ILE A 234 7.76 -21.84 -11.40
C ILE A 234 7.01 -20.67 -10.77
N SER A 235 7.27 -20.32 -9.52
CA SER A 235 6.61 -19.19 -8.85
C SER A 235 6.89 -17.85 -9.52
N ILE A 236 8.12 -17.62 -9.97
CA ILE A 236 8.48 -16.43 -10.76
C ILE A 236 7.75 -16.42 -12.10
N LEU A 237 7.70 -17.55 -12.81
CA LEU A 237 7.00 -17.65 -14.09
C LEU A 237 5.49 -17.42 -13.94
N ILE A 238 4.87 -17.89 -12.84
CA ILE A 238 3.45 -17.63 -12.56
C ILE A 238 3.24 -16.13 -12.32
N LEU A 239 4.07 -15.46 -11.51
CA LEU A 239 3.97 -14.02 -11.32
C LEU A 239 4.12 -13.26 -12.64
N CYS A 240 5.15 -13.57 -13.42
CA CYS A 240 5.35 -12.96 -14.75
C CYS A 240 4.16 -13.20 -15.67
N GLY A 241 3.55 -14.39 -15.63
CA GLY A 241 2.36 -14.73 -16.36
C GLY A 241 1.15 -13.89 -15.94
N CYS A 242 0.94 -13.69 -14.64
CA CYS A 242 -0.12 -12.81 -14.13
C CYS A 242 0.10 -11.36 -14.61
N VAL A 243 1.31 -10.83 -14.44
CA VAL A 243 1.64 -9.46 -14.88
C VAL A 243 1.42 -9.29 -16.38
N LEU A 244 1.85 -10.27 -17.17
CA LEU A 244 1.62 -10.28 -18.62
C LEU A 244 0.13 -10.33 -18.96
N GLY A 245 -0.64 -11.16 -18.24
CA GLY A 245 -2.10 -11.26 -18.40
C GLY A 245 -2.81 -9.93 -18.11
N PHE A 246 -2.36 -9.20 -17.08
CA PHE A 246 -2.87 -7.87 -16.76
C PHE A 246 -2.55 -6.83 -17.85
N ILE A 247 -1.35 -6.89 -18.42
CA ILE A 247 -0.93 -5.97 -19.50
C ILE A 247 -1.73 -6.25 -20.78
N LEU A 248 -1.93 -7.53 -21.13
CA LEU A 248 -2.62 -7.93 -22.36
C LEU A 248 -4.14 -7.73 -22.29
N GLY A 249 -4.71 -7.63 -21.06
CA GLY A 249 -6.14 -7.42 -20.88
C GLY A 249 -7.03 -8.54 -21.47
N LEU A 250 -6.52 -9.78 -21.52
CA LEU A 250 -7.24 -10.91 -22.12
C LEU A 250 -8.45 -11.36 -21.30
N TRP A 251 -8.40 -11.19 -19.98
CA TRP A 251 -9.44 -11.50 -19.00
C TRP A 251 -9.50 -10.42 -17.94
N THR A 252 -10.51 -10.50 -17.06
CA THR A 252 -10.60 -9.60 -15.91
C THR A 252 -9.41 -9.80 -14.98
N LEU A 253 -9.07 -8.76 -14.20
CA LEU A 253 -7.94 -8.80 -13.27
C LEU A 253 -8.09 -9.92 -12.24
N GLY A 254 -9.31 -10.14 -11.72
CA GLY A 254 -9.61 -11.21 -10.79
C GLY A 254 -9.42 -12.59 -11.40
N THR A 255 -9.86 -12.79 -12.65
CA THR A 255 -9.68 -14.06 -13.36
C THR A 255 -8.19 -14.41 -13.52
N VAL A 256 -7.36 -13.45 -13.97
CA VAL A 256 -5.92 -13.66 -14.15
C VAL A 256 -5.24 -13.99 -12.82
N ALA A 257 -5.57 -13.24 -11.76
CA ALA A 257 -4.99 -13.44 -10.43
C ALA A 257 -5.38 -14.81 -9.84
N MET A 258 -6.66 -15.18 -9.94
CA MET A 258 -7.14 -16.47 -9.45
C MET A 258 -6.55 -17.64 -10.24
N LEU A 259 -6.35 -17.51 -11.55
CA LEU A 259 -5.64 -18.49 -12.35
C LEU A 259 -4.21 -18.68 -11.85
N GLY A 260 -3.50 -17.58 -11.56
CA GLY A 260 -2.17 -17.61 -10.95
C GLY A 260 -2.17 -18.34 -9.61
N ALA A 261 -3.13 -18.04 -8.74
CA ALA A 261 -3.28 -18.69 -7.44
C ALA A 261 -3.53 -20.21 -7.57
N VAL A 262 -4.42 -20.62 -8.47
CA VAL A 262 -4.68 -22.03 -8.75
C VAL A 262 -3.42 -22.72 -9.26
N LEU A 263 -2.65 -22.09 -10.17
CA LEU A 263 -1.39 -22.63 -10.66
C LEU A 263 -0.36 -22.80 -9.54
N CYS A 264 -0.26 -21.87 -8.58
CA CYS A 264 0.63 -22.00 -7.42
C CYS A 264 0.33 -23.27 -6.58
N VAL A 265 -0.97 -23.59 -6.40
CA VAL A 265 -1.41 -24.77 -5.66
C VAL A 265 -1.20 -26.05 -6.49
N VAL A 266 -1.62 -26.06 -7.75
CA VAL A 266 -1.49 -27.24 -8.64
C VAL A 266 -0.05 -27.64 -8.87
N THR A 267 0.86 -26.67 -8.99
CA THR A 267 2.31 -26.90 -9.12
C THR A 267 2.99 -27.26 -7.80
N ARG A 268 2.22 -27.30 -6.70
CA ARG A 268 2.73 -27.59 -5.34
C ARG A 268 3.87 -26.66 -4.90
N CYS A 269 3.82 -25.41 -5.37
CA CYS A 269 4.73 -24.37 -4.89
C CYS A 269 4.39 -23.92 -3.46
N VAL A 270 3.11 -24.06 -3.08
CA VAL A 270 2.61 -23.77 -1.74
C VAL A 270 1.65 -24.88 -1.29
N ASP A 271 1.64 -25.18 0.02
CA ASP A 271 0.65 -26.09 0.63
C ASP A 271 -0.66 -25.35 0.88
N LEU A 272 -1.79 -25.98 0.53
CA LEU A 272 -3.12 -25.36 0.65
C LEU A 272 -3.46 -24.98 2.09
N LYS A 273 -3.07 -25.81 3.08
CA LYS A 273 -3.37 -25.53 4.49
C LYS A 273 -2.55 -24.36 5.01
N GLU A 274 -1.29 -24.28 4.61
CA GLU A 274 -0.39 -23.18 4.95
C GLU A 274 -0.85 -21.88 4.31
N LEU A 275 -1.26 -21.93 3.05
CA LEU A 275 -1.82 -20.83 2.31
C LEU A 275 -3.02 -20.21 3.04
N PHE A 276 -4.06 -20.98 3.36
CA PHE A 276 -5.25 -20.47 4.04
C PHE A 276 -4.97 -19.94 5.46
N ARG A 277 -3.97 -20.48 6.14
CA ARG A 277 -3.56 -20.01 7.47
C ARG A 277 -2.85 -18.66 7.41
N ASN A 278 -2.06 -18.43 6.38
CA ASN A 278 -1.21 -17.25 6.24
C ASN A 278 -1.86 -16.14 5.39
N LEU A 279 -3.00 -16.44 4.73
CA LEU A 279 -3.72 -15.48 3.90
C LEU A 279 -4.12 -14.24 4.71
N ASP A 280 -3.85 -13.06 4.18
CA ASP A 280 -4.25 -11.78 4.79
C ASP A 280 -5.76 -11.55 4.65
N TRP A 281 -6.53 -12.28 5.47
CA TRP A 281 -7.98 -12.14 5.56
C TRP A 281 -8.40 -10.72 5.95
N GLY A 282 -7.56 -10.03 6.71
CA GLY A 282 -7.82 -8.64 7.11
C GLY A 282 -7.95 -7.72 5.91
N THR A 283 -6.98 -7.76 5.01
CA THR A 283 -7.02 -6.98 3.77
C THR A 283 -8.20 -7.35 2.88
N ILE A 284 -8.47 -8.65 2.70
CA ILE A 284 -9.58 -9.14 1.87
C ILE A 284 -10.94 -8.62 2.40
N VAL A 285 -11.21 -8.81 3.68
CA VAL A 285 -12.47 -8.37 4.32
C VAL A 285 -12.60 -6.85 4.33
N LEU A 286 -11.49 -6.14 4.55
CA LEU A 286 -11.47 -4.67 4.54
C LEU A 286 -11.79 -4.10 3.15
N VAL A 287 -11.18 -4.62 2.09
CA VAL A 287 -11.46 -4.20 0.71
C VAL A 287 -12.92 -4.44 0.39
N ALA A 288 -13.43 -5.65 0.63
CA ALA A 288 -14.83 -5.99 0.38
C ALA A 288 -15.81 -5.09 1.14
N GLY A 289 -15.58 -4.90 2.44
CA GLY A 289 -16.43 -4.05 3.28
C GLY A 289 -16.38 -2.58 2.87
N SER A 290 -15.19 -2.05 2.51
CA SER A 290 -15.07 -0.65 2.10
C SER A 290 -15.75 -0.37 0.76
N ILE A 291 -15.69 -1.31 -0.19
CA ILE A 291 -16.43 -1.21 -1.46
C ILE A 291 -17.94 -1.21 -1.20
N GLY A 292 -18.44 -2.15 -0.39
CA GLY A 292 -19.85 -2.20 -0.02
C GLY A 292 -20.31 -0.93 0.71
N PHE A 293 -19.49 -0.39 1.60
CA PHE A 293 -19.77 0.86 2.30
C PHE A 293 -19.85 2.07 1.35
N ALA A 294 -18.96 2.17 0.36
CA ALA A 294 -19.01 3.21 -0.67
C ALA A 294 -20.31 3.15 -1.47
N ASN A 295 -20.78 1.95 -1.82
CA ASN A 295 -22.06 1.74 -2.50
C ASN A 295 -23.25 2.20 -1.64
N CYS A 296 -23.21 1.98 -0.34
CA CYS A 296 -24.25 2.49 0.57
C CYS A 296 -24.30 4.03 0.61
N LEU A 297 -23.14 4.69 0.54
CA LEU A 297 -23.06 6.15 0.47
C LEU A 297 -23.67 6.70 -0.82
N ASP A 298 -23.43 6.01 -1.93
CA ASP A 298 -24.00 6.37 -3.22
C ASP A 298 -25.53 6.20 -3.24
N ASP A 299 -26.02 5.01 -2.93
CA ASP A 299 -27.45 4.67 -2.91
C ASP A 299 -28.28 5.61 -2.00
N SER A 300 -27.69 6.05 -0.89
CA SER A 300 -28.35 6.94 0.09
C SER A 300 -28.36 8.43 -0.30
N GLY A 301 -27.53 8.83 -1.29
CA GLY A 301 -27.25 10.22 -1.59
C GLY A 301 -26.39 10.94 -0.54
N ALA A 302 -25.87 10.21 0.45
CA ALA A 302 -25.04 10.82 1.50
C ALA A 302 -23.69 11.34 0.95
N GLY A 303 -23.13 10.66 -0.04
CA GLY A 303 -21.91 11.08 -0.71
C GLY A 303 -22.03 12.48 -1.30
N GLN A 304 -23.14 12.75 -2.02
CA GLN A 304 -23.43 14.06 -2.63
C GLN A 304 -23.62 15.15 -1.56
N VAL A 305 -24.29 14.82 -0.45
CA VAL A 305 -24.48 15.79 0.66
C VAL A 305 -23.13 16.15 1.30
N ILE A 306 -22.28 15.17 1.56
CA ILE A 306 -20.93 15.38 2.11
C ILE A 306 -20.07 16.20 1.15
N ALA A 307 -20.05 15.82 -0.14
CA ALA A 307 -19.32 16.53 -1.17
C ALA A 307 -19.77 17.98 -1.30
N GLY A 308 -21.09 18.24 -1.34
CA GLY A 308 -21.68 19.58 -1.38
C GLY A 308 -21.31 20.41 -0.16
N ALA A 309 -21.31 19.84 1.05
CA ALA A 309 -20.90 20.53 2.26
C ALA A 309 -19.42 20.93 2.22
N ILE A 310 -18.53 20.05 1.76
CA ILE A 310 -17.11 20.34 1.60
C ILE A 310 -16.90 21.43 0.54
N MET A 311 -17.56 21.34 -0.61
CA MET A 311 -17.47 22.35 -1.68
C MET A 311 -18.00 23.72 -1.27
N ASN A 312 -19.00 23.78 -0.39
CA ASN A 312 -19.46 25.04 0.18
C ASN A 312 -18.44 25.68 1.15
N LEU A 313 -17.64 24.86 1.84
CA LEU A 313 -16.57 25.33 2.74
C LEU A 313 -15.33 25.78 1.96
N VAL A 314 -14.93 25.01 0.95
CA VAL A 314 -13.72 25.25 0.15
C VAL A 314 -13.97 26.34 -0.92
N GLY A 315 -15.19 26.43 -1.43
CA GLY A 315 -15.59 27.34 -2.51
C GLY A 315 -15.58 26.65 -3.88
N ARG A 316 -16.65 26.88 -4.65
CA ARG A 316 -16.84 26.25 -5.99
C ARG A 316 -15.93 26.82 -7.08
N SER A 317 -15.23 27.92 -6.82
CA SER A 317 -14.33 28.59 -7.78
C SER A 317 -12.86 28.21 -7.61
N VAL A 318 -12.55 27.24 -6.74
CA VAL A 318 -11.18 26.78 -6.50
C VAL A 318 -10.70 25.98 -7.71
N PRO A 319 -9.51 26.29 -8.27
CA PRO A 319 -8.93 25.48 -9.36
C PRO A 319 -8.77 24.01 -8.96
N PRO A 320 -9.11 23.04 -9.82
CA PRO A 320 -9.03 21.62 -9.50
C PRO A 320 -7.66 21.21 -8.94
N LEU A 321 -6.56 21.69 -9.51
CA LEU A 321 -5.21 21.42 -9.03
C LEU A 321 -5.03 21.80 -7.54
N LEU A 322 -5.53 22.98 -7.13
CA LEU A 322 -5.44 23.43 -5.74
C LEU A 322 -6.32 22.57 -4.82
N LEU A 323 -7.52 22.21 -5.27
CA LEU A 323 -8.42 21.31 -4.55
C LEU A 323 -7.74 19.97 -4.28
N PHE A 324 -7.17 19.34 -5.30
CA PHE A 324 -6.48 18.06 -5.17
C PHE A 324 -5.17 18.15 -4.39
N ALA A 325 -4.46 19.29 -4.45
CA ALA A 325 -3.31 19.53 -3.57
C ALA A 325 -3.74 19.60 -2.10
N ILE A 326 -4.87 20.24 -1.78
CA ILE A 326 -5.42 20.27 -0.42
C ILE A 326 -5.82 18.85 0.03
N PHE A 327 -6.55 18.10 -0.78
CA PHE A 327 -6.89 16.71 -0.46
C PHE A 327 -5.64 15.83 -0.33
N GLY A 328 -4.64 16.04 -1.17
CA GLY A 328 -3.34 15.40 -1.06
C GLY A 328 -2.63 15.72 0.26
N LEU A 329 -2.68 16.97 0.70
CA LEU A 329 -2.13 17.37 2.00
C LEU A 329 -2.88 16.69 3.16
N LEU A 330 -4.21 16.64 3.08
CA LEU A 330 -5.03 15.92 4.06
C LEU A 330 -4.68 14.43 4.08
N ALA A 331 -4.50 13.80 2.91
CA ALA A 331 -4.10 12.40 2.81
C ALA A 331 -2.73 12.14 3.43
N VAL A 332 -1.74 13.04 3.21
CA VAL A 332 -0.41 12.94 3.82
C VAL A 332 -0.48 13.13 5.34
N ILE A 333 -1.22 14.11 5.83
CA ILE A 333 -1.37 14.34 7.28
C ILE A 333 -2.08 13.16 7.93
N ALA A 334 -3.22 12.75 7.39
CA ALA A 334 -3.99 11.63 7.91
C ALA A 334 -3.18 10.33 7.89
N GLY A 335 -2.50 10.00 6.78
CA GLY A 335 -1.70 8.81 6.65
C GLY A 335 -0.45 8.74 7.53
N ASN A 336 -0.04 9.88 8.14
CA ASN A 336 0.98 9.88 9.18
C ASN A 336 0.40 9.72 10.61
N ILE A 337 -0.92 9.89 10.78
CA ILE A 337 -1.62 9.74 12.06
C ILE A 337 -2.27 8.37 12.18
N MET A 338 -2.82 7.87 11.07
CA MET A 338 -3.48 6.57 10.95
C MET A 338 -2.86 5.77 9.80
N THR A 339 -3.32 4.55 9.57
CA THR A 339 -2.79 3.73 8.47
C THR A 339 -3.20 4.27 7.09
N HIS A 340 -2.39 3.97 6.05
CA HIS A 340 -2.68 4.33 4.65
C HIS A 340 -4.06 3.82 4.21
N THR A 341 -4.39 2.60 4.62
CA THR A 341 -5.66 1.95 4.27
C THR A 341 -6.85 2.65 4.90
N ALA A 342 -6.75 3.03 6.19
CA ALA A 342 -7.78 3.81 6.87
C ALA A 342 -7.97 5.17 6.20
N THR A 343 -6.88 5.86 5.88
CA THR A 343 -6.90 7.15 5.17
C THR A 343 -7.61 7.02 3.82
N ALA A 344 -7.27 6.00 3.03
CA ALA A 344 -7.89 5.76 1.73
C ALA A 344 -9.37 5.41 1.86
N ALA A 345 -9.74 4.54 2.82
CA ALA A 345 -11.13 4.15 3.05
C ALA A 345 -12.04 5.34 3.40
N ILE A 346 -11.49 6.36 4.06
CA ILE A 346 -12.22 7.59 4.39
C ILE A 346 -12.28 8.56 3.20
N LEU A 347 -11.13 8.82 2.57
CA LEU A 347 -11.02 9.91 1.60
C LEU A 347 -11.51 9.53 0.19
N LEU A 348 -11.36 8.26 -0.22
CA LEU A 348 -11.70 7.85 -1.58
C LEU A 348 -13.17 8.03 -1.94
N PRO A 349 -14.14 7.55 -1.15
CA PRO A 349 -15.55 7.79 -1.47
C PRO A 349 -15.87 9.28 -1.61
N ILE A 350 -15.34 10.10 -0.70
CA ILE A 350 -15.59 11.55 -0.66
C ILE A 350 -15.05 12.22 -1.92
N ILE A 351 -13.80 11.94 -2.30
CA ILE A 351 -13.17 12.62 -3.44
C ILE A 351 -13.78 12.20 -4.78
N VAL A 352 -14.20 10.93 -4.91
CA VAL A 352 -14.90 10.44 -6.11
C VAL A 352 -16.21 11.18 -6.32
N PHE A 353 -17.00 11.39 -5.26
CA PHE A 353 -18.24 12.18 -5.34
C PHE A 353 -17.97 13.66 -5.66
N ILE A 354 -16.95 14.28 -5.01
CA ILE A 354 -16.57 15.66 -5.32
C ILE A 354 -16.16 15.80 -6.78
N ALA A 355 -15.36 14.88 -7.30
CA ALA A 355 -14.93 14.90 -8.69
C ALA A 355 -16.10 14.86 -9.67
N GLY A 356 -17.09 14.00 -9.42
CA GLY A 356 -18.33 13.94 -10.20
C GLY A 356 -19.12 15.27 -10.15
N ASP A 357 -19.21 15.91 -8.98
CA ASP A 357 -19.96 17.17 -8.79
C ASP A 357 -19.30 18.36 -9.53
N ILE A 358 -17.97 18.40 -9.61
CA ILE A 358 -17.21 19.47 -10.30
C ILE A 358 -16.90 19.16 -11.77
N GLY A 359 -17.35 18.00 -12.28
CA GLY A 359 -17.07 17.56 -13.66
C GLY A 359 -15.62 17.16 -13.91
N PHE A 360 -14.85 16.80 -12.87
CA PHE A 360 -13.50 16.26 -12.98
C PHE A 360 -13.56 14.74 -13.09
N ASP A 361 -12.56 14.12 -13.73
CA ASP A 361 -12.48 12.66 -13.86
C ASP A 361 -12.36 11.97 -12.48
N PRO A 362 -13.38 11.19 -12.04
CA PRO A 362 -13.34 10.46 -10.76
C PRO A 362 -12.17 9.47 -10.66
N ARG A 363 -11.74 8.89 -11.78
CA ARG A 363 -10.57 8.01 -11.82
C ARG A 363 -9.30 8.76 -11.47
N ALA A 364 -9.07 9.92 -12.08
CA ALA A 364 -7.94 10.79 -11.78
C ALA A 364 -7.97 11.25 -10.32
N ALA A 365 -9.15 11.62 -9.80
CA ALA A 365 -9.33 12.04 -8.42
C ALA A 365 -8.97 10.92 -7.42
N ALA A 366 -9.45 9.71 -7.65
CA ALA A 366 -9.12 8.54 -6.83
C ALA A 366 -7.63 8.23 -6.87
N MET A 367 -7.02 8.25 -8.07
CA MET A 367 -5.58 8.04 -8.23
C MET A 367 -4.76 9.08 -7.45
N ILE A 368 -5.13 10.36 -7.51
CA ILE A 368 -4.44 11.45 -6.81
C ILE A 368 -4.43 11.20 -5.30
N VAL A 369 -5.58 10.86 -4.70
CA VAL A 369 -5.65 10.55 -3.26
C VAL A 369 -4.74 9.36 -2.92
N VAL A 370 -4.80 8.29 -3.69
CA VAL A 370 -3.95 7.09 -3.48
C VAL A 370 -2.46 7.44 -3.62
N ILE A 371 -2.09 8.26 -4.60
CA ILE A 371 -0.70 8.68 -4.78
C ILE A 371 -0.20 9.41 -3.53
N PHE A 372 -1.02 10.27 -2.92
CA PHE A 372 -0.65 11.01 -1.71
C PHE A 372 -0.68 10.16 -0.44
N THR A 373 -1.54 9.15 -0.32
CA THR A 373 -1.49 8.22 0.83
C THR A 373 -0.16 7.46 0.90
N ASN A 374 0.49 7.23 -0.25
CA ASN A 374 1.81 6.61 -0.34
C ASN A 374 2.98 7.63 -0.21
N VAL A 375 2.71 8.88 0.18
CA VAL A 375 3.70 9.92 0.47
C VAL A 375 3.71 10.21 1.97
N THR A 376 3.91 9.19 2.79
CA THR A 376 3.90 9.32 4.25
C THR A 376 5.10 8.57 4.81
N TYR A 377 5.99 9.29 5.49
CA TYR A 377 7.26 8.77 5.98
C TYR A 377 7.62 9.27 7.39
N SER A 378 6.73 10.09 8.02
CA SER A 378 7.09 10.78 9.28
C SER A 378 6.79 9.98 10.54
N THR A 379 6.08 8.86 10.45
CA THR A 379 5.73 8.04 11.62
C THR A 379 5.89 6.54 11.34
N PRO A 380 6.18 5.71 12.34
CA PRO A 380 6.22 4.27 12.14
C PRO A 380 4.83 3.61 12.06
N ILE A 381 3.76 4.35 12.38
CA ILE A 381 2.37 3.83 12.46
C ILE A 381 1.74 3.71 11.07
N MET A 382 2.20 4.48 10.10
CA MET A 382 1.63 4.60 8.76
C MET A 382 1.42 3.25 8.04
N THR A 383 2.31 2.29 8.25
CA THR A 383 2.18 0.92 7.73
C THR A 383 2.90 -0.08 8.62
N PRO A 384 2.46 -1.36 8.66
CA PRO A 384 3.20 -2.40 9.37
C PRO A 384 4.64 -2.57 8.84
N ALA A 385 4.90 -2.29 7.57
CA ALA A 385 6.23 -2.29 6.99
C ALA A 385 7.19 -1.31 7.66
N ALA A 386 6.70 -0.10 7.98
CA ALA A 386 7.47 0.89 8.73
C ALA A 386 7.66 0.47 10.20
N THR A 387 6.63 -0.08 10.83
CA THR A 387 6.69 -0.58 12.21
C THR A 387 7.76 -1.67 12.37
N LEU A 388 7.90 -2.57 11.41
CA LEU A 388 8.93 -3.62 11.43
C LEU A 388 10.36 -3.05 11.51
N THR A 389 10.60 -1.86 10.97
CA THR A 389 11.92 -1.25 11.00
C THR A 389 12.33 -0.75 12.40
N LEU A 390 11.38 -0.63 13.35
CA LEU A 390 11.67 -0.28 14.75
C LEU A 390 12.63 -1.27 15.43
N GLN A 391 12.75 -2.49 14.92
CA GLN A 391 13.71 -3.50 15.40
C GLN A 391 15.16 -3.02 15.34
N ALA A 392 15.49 -2.00 14.54
CA ALA A 392 16.82 -1.40 14.52
C ALA A 392 17.11 -0.53 15.75
N GLY A 393 16.09 -0.15 16.53
CA GLY A 393 16.17 0.72 17.69
C GLY A 393 15.72 2.16 17.45
N TYR A 394 15.10 2.46 16.31
CA TYR A 394 14.59 3.80 16.02
C TYR A 394 13.54 4.23 17.04
N ARG A 395 13.54 5.53 17.33
CA ARG A 395 12.51 6.21 18.12
C ARG A 395 11.55 6.94 17.19
N PHE A 396 10.35 7.23 17.67
CA PHE A 396 9.35 7.99 16.93
C PHE A 396 9.90 9.32 16.34
N ARG A 397 10.71 10.04 17.12
CA ARG A 397 11.35 11.29 16.69
C ARG A 397 12.30 11.13 15.50
N ASP A 398 12.86 9.95 15.29
CA ASP A 398 13.80 9.70 14.19
C ASP A 398 13.07 9.66 12.86
N TYR A 399 11.84 9.08 12.84
CA TYR A 399 10.95 9.15 11.70
C TYR A 399 10.53 10.57 11.38
N ILE A 400 10.18 11.39 12.38
CA ILE A 400 9.82 12.79 12.16
C ILE A 400 11.00 13.55 11.55
N ARG A 401 12.21 13.35 12.04
CA ARG A 401 13.39 14.08 11.57
C ARG A 401 13.84 13.67 10.16
N VAL A 402 13.88 12.37 9.89
CA VAL A 402 14.34 11.86 8.60
C VAL A 402 13.16 11.77 7.61
N GLY A 403 12.06 11.17 8.01
CA GLY A 403 10.89 11.01 7.16
C GLY A 403 10.11 12.31 6.93
N GLY A 404 10.08 13.24 7.90
CA GLY A 404 9.37 14.51 7.78
C GLY A 404 9.91 15.39 6.64
N LEU A 405 11.24 15.48 6.50
CA LEU A 405 11.85 16.18 5.36
C LEU A 405 11.51 15.48 4.04
N LEU A 406 11.56 14.15 4.01
CA LEU A 406 11.19 13.37 2.82
C LEU A 406 9.71 13.55 2.47
N ASN A 407 8.81 13.63 3.46
CA ASN A 407 7.40 13.93 3.23
C ASN A 407 7.21 15.25 2.49
N VAL A 408 7.86 16.32 2.96
CA VAL A 408 7.75 17.64 2.31
C VAL A 408 8.28 17.58 0.88
N ILE A 409 9.44 17.00 0.67
CA ILE A 409 10.03 16.85 -0.68
C ILE A 409 9.12 16.04 -1.60
N SER A 410 8.63 14.88 -1.12
CA SER A 410 7.79 14.00 -1.92
C SER A 410 6.40 14.62 -2.18
N TYR A 411 5.82 15.34 -1.21
CA TYR A 411 4.56 16.05 -1.39
C TYR A 411 4.69 17.13 -2.47
N LEU A 412 5.68 18.02 -2.36
CA LEU A 412 5.90 19.10 -3.34
C LEU A 412 6.20 18.54 -4.74
N ALA A 413 7.03 17.51 -4.82
CA ALA A 413 7.32 16.85 -6.08
C ALA A 413 6.07 16.19 -6.69
N THR A 414 5.22 15.56 -5.86
CA THR A 414 3.97 14.96 -6.31
C THR A 414 3.00 16.04 -6.83
N VAL A 415 2.81 17.15 -6.10
CA VAL A 415 1.97 18.28 -6.56
C VAL A 415 2.48 18.83 -7.90
N ALA A 416 3.79 18.97 -8.06
CA ALA A 416 4.40 19.43 -9.31
C ALA A 416 4.23 18.44 -10.47
N LEU A 417 4.09 17.15 -10.18
CA LEU A 417 3.86 16.10 -11.19
C LEU A 417 2.38 16.00 -11.60
N LEU A 418 1.43 16.44 -10.77
CA LEU A 418 -0.01 16.31 -11.09
C LEU A 418 -0.40 16.86 -12.45
N PRO A 419 0.00 18.10 -12.85
CA PRO A 419 -0.37 18.66 -14.16
C PRO A 419 0.27 17.93 -15.35
N LEU A 420 1.30 17.10 -15.11
CA LEU A 420 1.94 16.30 -16.15
C LEU A 420 1.26 14.94 -16.31
N LEU A 421 0.54 14.50 -15.28
CA LEU A 421 -0.08 13.18 -15.23
C LEU A 421 -1.60 13.24 -15.49
N PHE A 422 -2.24 14.35 -15.17
CA PHE A 422 -3.68 14.52 -15.22
C PHE A 422 -4.03 15.84 -15.92
N GLU A 423 -5.11 15.82 -16.69
CA GLU A 423 -5.70 17.03 -17.29
C GLU A 423 -6.58 17.72 -16.24
N PHE A 424 -6.35 19.00 -15.96
CA PHE A 424 -7.07 19.81 -14.96
C PHE A 424 -7.94 20.88 -15.59
#